data_42c5dd63b71d359f6fd98b0577f622e0
#
_entry.id   42c5dd63b71d359f6fd98b0577f622e0
#
_cell.length_a   1.000
_cell.length_b   1.000
_cell.length_c   1.000
_cell.angle_alpha   90.00
_cell.angle_beta   90.00
_cell.angle_gamma   90.00
#
_symmetry.space_group_name_H-M   'P 1'
#
loop_
_entity.id
_entity.type
_entity.pdbx_description
1 polymer ?
#
loop_
_entity_poly.entity_id
_entity_poly.type
_entity_poly.pdbx_seq_one_letter_code
_entity_poly.pdbx_strand_id
1 'polypeptide(L)'
;MEERELNELQDLKKEIRYQVDQLRRLEEKATSMTQIIRGIPAYRGITDRVAEYAPQIAGLKTLIQNNIRWCLNLQYRIESYIESIEESEIRQIFRLRYLEGKTWRQIAFEMTGAGDGSTQYKQHKEYLRKRRREAKKAS
;
A
#
# COMPACT_ATOMS: atom_id res chain seq x y z
N MET A 1 3.58 17.52 6.15
CA MET A 1 2.84 16.31 5.80
C MET A 1 1.93 15.92 6.95
N GLU A 2 0.71 15.64 6.68
CA GLU A 2 -0.25 15.28 7.72
C GLU A 2 -0.29 13.76 7.96
N GLU A 3 -0.74 13.37 9.15
CA GLU A 3 -0.88 11.96 9.53
C GLU A 3 -1.73 11.17 8.54
N ARG A 4 -2.76 11.79 7.98
CA ARG A 4 -3.63 11.18 6.97
C ARG A 4 -2.84 10.77 5.72
N GLU A 5 -1.95 11.62 5.23
CA GLU A 5 -1.10 11.30 4.08
C GLU A 5 -0.09 10.19 4.40
N LEU A 6 0.44 10.20 5.62
CA LEU A 6 1.37 9.17 6.09
C LEU A 6 0.69 7.78 6.12
N ASN A 7 -0.57 7.72 6.56
CA ASN A 7 -1.33 6.47 6.62
C ASN A 7 -1.75 5.97 5.24
N GLU A 8 -1.90 6.86 4.27
CA GLU A 8 -2.37 6.53 2.92
C GLU A 8 -1.47 5.51 2.21
N LEU A 9 -0.15 5.55 2.44
CA LEU A 9 0.77 4.61 1.81
C LEU A 9 0.44 3.14 2.15
N GLN A 10 0.18 2.84 3.42
CA GLN A 10 -0.14 1.48 3.84
C GLN A 10 -1.51 1.02 3.32
N ASP A 11 -2.47 1.91 3.29
CA ASP A 11 -3.79 1.63 2.73
C ASP A 11 -3.70 1.35 1.23
N LEU A 12 -2.92 2.13 0.50
CA LEU A 12 -2.70 1.95 -0.93
C LEU A 12 -1.96 0.64 -1.24
N LYS A 13 -0.98 0.27 -0.42
CA LYS A 13 -0.31 -1.03 -0.55
C LYS A 13 -1.26 -2.21 -0.37
N LYS A 14 -2.20 -2.12 0.56
CA LYS A 14 -3.23 -3.14 0.78
C LYS A 14 -4.17 -3.23 -0.43
N GLU A 15 -4.58 -2.10 -0.96
CA GLU A 15 -5.43 -2.03 -2.14
C GLU A 15 -4.76 -2.67 -3.36
N ILE A 16 -3.49 -2.37 -3.59
CA ILE A 16 -2.71 -2.97 -4.68
C ILE A 16 -2.63 -4.48 -4.52
N ARG A 17 -2.38 -4.99 -3.33
CA ARG A 17 -2.36 -6.44 -3.06
C ARG A 17 -3.69 -7.10 -3.39
N TYR A 18 -4.79 -6.47 -3.01
CA TYR A 18 -6.13 -6.95 -3.34
C TYR A 18 -6.34 -6.99 -4.85
N GLN A 19 -5.95 -5.94 -5.56
CA GLN A 19 -6.08 -5.85 -7.03
C GLN A 19 -5.22 -6.89 -7.75
N VAL A 20 -4.01 -7.14 -7.27
CA VAL A 20 -3.12 -8.19 -7.81
C VAL A 20 -3.77 -9.58 -7.63
N ASP A 21 -4.39 -9.84 -6.47
CA ASP A 21 -5.12 -11.08 -6.24
C ASP A 21 -6.33 -11.22 -7.17
N GLN A 22 -7.08 -10.13 -7.41
CA GLN A 22 -8.18 -10.12 -8.37
C GLN A 22 -7.68 -10.44 -9.79
N LEU A 23 -6.56 -9.83 -10.19
CA LEU A 23 -5.95 -10.08 -11.50
C LEU A 23 -5.60 -11.55 -11.68
N ARG A 24 -4.95 -12.13 -10.67
CA ARG A 24 -4.61 -13.57 -10.69
C ARG A 24 -5.85 -14.45 -10.86
N ARG A 25 -6.93 -14.16 -10.14
CA ARG A 25 -8.20 -14.89 -10.25
C ARG A 25 -8.81 -14.79 -11.64
N LEU A 26 -8.78 -13.61 -12.25
CA LEU A 26 -9.27 -13.40 -13.62
C LEU A 26 -8.42 -14.16 -14.64
N GLU A 27 -7.10 -14.14 -14.49
CA GLU A 27 -6.18 -14.87 -15.35
C GLU A 27 -6.37 -16.38 -15.22
N GLU A 28 -6.58 -16.90 -14.01
CA GLU A 28 -6.89 -18.31 -13.76
C GLU A 28 -8.20 -18.71 -14.42
N LYS A 29 -9.24 -17.91 -14.31
CA LYS A 29 -10.53 -18.16 -14.98
C LYS A 29 -10.40 -18.20 -16.49
N ALA A 30 -9.69 -17.24 -17.07
CA ALA A 30 -9.44 -17.19 -18.51
C ALA A 30 -8.65 -18.41 -18.98
N THR A 31 -7.62 -18.81 -18.24
CA THR A 31 -6.79 -19.98 -18.54
C THR A 31 -7.60 -21.28 -18.43
N SER A 32 -8.40 -21.44 -17.38
CA SER A 32 -9.26 -22.61 -17.18
C SER A 32 -10.26 -22.76 -18.32
N MET A 33 -10.88 -21.68 -18.76
CA MET A 33 -11.79 -21.66 -19.91
C MET A 33 -11.07 -22.02 -21.20
N THR A 34 -9.85 -21.53 -21.40
CA THR A 34 -9.04 -21.88 -22.57
C THR A 34 -8.72 -23.37 -22.60
N GLN A 35 -8.42 -23.98 -21.47
CA GLN A 35 -8.19 -25.41 -21.35
C GLN A 35 -9.45 -26.24 -21.70
N ILE A 36 -10.61 -25.79 -21.21
CA ILE A 36 -11.91 -26.41 -21.52
C ILE A 36 -12.20 -26.35 -23.05
N ILE A 37 -11.93 -25.18 -23.66
CA ILE A 37 -12.13 -24.98 -25.10
C ILE A 37 -11.26 -25.90 -25.93
N ARG A 38 -10.02 -26.16 -25.55
CA ARG A 38 -9.11 -27.08 -26.24
C ARG A 38 -9.60 -28.51 -26.22
N GLY A 39 -10.36 -28.91 -25.19
CA GLY A 39 -10.95 -30.25 -25.08
C GLY A 39 -12.29 -30.39 -25.79
N ILE A 40 -12.93 -29.32 -26.24
CA ILE A 40 -14.27 -29.33 -26.87
C ILE A 40 -14.19 -28.62 -28.24
N PRO A 41 -14.28 -29.39 -29.36
CA PRO A 41 -14.23 -28.76 -30.68
C PRO A 41 -15.45 -27.85 -30.92
N ALA A 42 -15.19 -26.63 -31.34
CA ALA A 42 -16.16 -25.68 -31.93
C ALA A 42 -17.31 -25.19 -31.01
N TYR A 43 -17.09 -24.91 -29.73
CA TYR A 43 -18.11 -24.29 -28.90
C TYR A 43 -17.93 -22.75 -28.81
N ARG A 44 -18.63 -22.01 -29.67
CA ARG A 44 -18.54 -20.57 -29.83
C ARG A 44 -18.87 -19.77 -28.55
N GLY A 45 -19.84 -20.21 -27.74
CA GLY A 45 -20.26 -19.53 -26.52
C GLY A 45 -19.17 -19.45 -25.45
N ILE A 46 -18.30 -20.47 -25.34
CA ILE A 46 -17.18 -20.49 -24.40
C ILE A 46 -16.08 -19.54 -24.89
N THR A 47 -15.81 -19.49 -26.20
CA THR A 47 -14.84 -18.58 -26.81
C THR A 47 -15.23 -17.14 -26.57
N ASP A 48 -16.52 -16.77 -26.69
CA ASP A 48 -17.02 -15.44 -26.40
C ASP A 48 -16.81 -15.06 -24.94
N ARG A 49 -17.01 -15.99 -24.00
CA ARG A 49 -16.77 -15.77 -22.56
C ARG A 49 -15.30 -15.52 -22.26
N VAL A 50 -14.39 -16.24 -22.89
CA VAL A 50 -12.94 -16.01 -22.73
C VAL A 50 -12.57 -14.61 -23.24
N ALA A 51 -13.14 -14.19 -24.37
CA ALA A 51 -12.93 -12.87 -24.94
C ALA A 51 -13.41 -11.75 -24.01
N GLU A 52 -14.43 -12.00 -23.18
CA GLU A 52 -14.92 -11.01 -22.19
C GLU A 52 -13.92 -10.73 -21.07
N TYR A 53 -13.06 -11.69 -20.71
CA TYR A 53 -12.06 -11.49 -19.67
C TYR A 53 -10.88 -10.63 -20.10
N ALA A 54 -10.53 -10.63 -21.39
CA ALA A 54 -9.37 -9.90 -21.90
C ALA A 54 -9.44 -8.38 -21.62
N PRO A 55 -10.56 -7.66 -21.89
CA PRO A 55 -10.64 -6.25 -21.54
C PRO A 55 -10.64 -6.01 -20.03
N GLN A 56 -11.25 -6.88 -19.24
CA GLN A 56 -11.23 -6.79 -17.78
C GLN A 56 -9.81 -6.93 -17.23
N ILE A 57 -9.05 -7.89 -17.72
CA ILE A 57 -7.65 -8.11 -17.35
C ILE A 57 -6.81 -6.89 -17.73
N ALA A 58 -6.95 -6.37 -18.96
CA ALA A 58 -6.21 -5.21 -19.42
C ALA A 58 -6.52 -3.96 -18.60
N GLY A 59 -7.80 -3.72 -18.29
CA GLY A 59 -8.23 -2.60 -17.46
C GLY A 59 -7.68 -2.68 -16.05
N LEU A 60 -7.71 -3.86 -15.44
CA LEU A 60 -7.19 -4.07 -14.09
C LEU A 60 -5.67 -3.92 -14.04
N LYS A 61 -4.94 -4.41 -15.05
CA LYS A 61 -3.49 -4.20 -15.17
C LYS A 61 -3.14 -2.71 -15.22
N THR A 62 -3.87 -1.93 -16.00
CA THR A 62 -3.67 -0.48 -16.09
C THR A 62 -3.92 0.21 -14.75
N LEU A 63 -5.00 -0.16 -14.06
CA LEU A 63 -5.31 0.38 -12.74
C LEU A 63 -4.20 0.06 -11.73
N ILE A 64 -3.72 -1.17 -11.71
CA ILE A 64 -2.61 -1.59 -10.83
C ILE A 64 -1.35 -0.79 -11.12
N GLN A 65 -0.98 -0.62 -12.39
CA GLN A 65 0.20 0.16 -12.79
C GLN A 65 0.10 1.61 -12.32
N ASN A 66 -1.07 2.23 -12.47
CA ASN A 66 -1.30 3.60 -12.00
C ASN A 66 -1.19 3.70 -10.47
N ASN A 67 -1.73 2.74 -9.76
CA ASN A 67 -1.66 2.70 -8.30
C ASN A 67 -0.24 2.45 -7.80
N ILE A 68 0.55 1.64 -8.50
CA ILE A 68 1.97 1.43 -8.19
C ILE A 68 2.75 2.73 -8.34
N ARG A 69 2.54 3.48 -9.41
CA ARG A 69 3.19 4.78 -9.62
C ARG A 69 2.84 5.76 -8.51
N TRP A 70 1.56 5.84 -8.16
CA TRP A 70 1.11 6.67 -7.04
C TRP A 70 1.77 6.23 -5.72
N CYS A 71 1.82 4.93 -5.46
CA CYS A 71 2.46 4.35 -4.28
C CYS A 71 3.94 4.75 -4.20
N LEU A 72 4.68 4.65 -5.30
CA LEU A 72 6.10 5.02 -5.35
C LEU A 72 6.32 6.51 -5.12
N ASN A 73 5.49 7.37 -5.69
CA ASN A 73 5.55 8.80 -5.45
C ASN A 73 5.27 9.15 -3.98
N LEU A 74 4.25 8.54 -3.41
CA LEU A 74 3.89 8.75 -2.01
C LEU A 74 4.99 8.25 -1.07
N GLN A 75 5.56 7.08 -1.37
CA GLN A 75 6.68 6.54 -0.61
C GLN A 75 7.88 7.48 -0.61
N TYR A 76 8.24 8.02 -1.77
CA TYR A 76 9.33 8.99 -1.90
C TYR A 76 9.06 10.25 -1.06
N ARG A 77 7.85 10.78 -1.11
CA ARG A 77 7.46 11.95 -0.31
C ARG A 77 7.54 11.67 1.18
N ILE A 78 7.11 10.50 1.61
CA ILE A 78 7.18 10.09 3.03
C ILE A 78 8.65 9.90 3.46
N GLU A 79 9.46 9.25 2.65
CA GLU A 79 10.89 9.09 2.93
C GLU A 79 11.58 10.45 3.08
N SER A 80 11.31 11.38 2.17
CA SER A 80 11.86 12.75 2.24
C SER A 80 11.42 13.48 3.51
N TYR A 81 10.15 13.33 3.88
CA TYR A 81 9.63 13.91 5.11
C TYR A 81 10.34 13.35 6.34
N ILE A 82 10.52 12.03 6.40
CA ILE A 82 11.19 11.35 7.52
C ILE A 82 12.64 11.80 7.62
N GLU A 83 13.35 11.93 6.50
CA GLU A 83 14.73 12.42 6.50
C GLU A 83 14.85 13.85 7.06
N SER A 84 13.78 14.66 6.99
CA SER A 84 13.77 16.01 7.55
C SER A 84 13.60 16.03 9.07
N ILE A 85 13.29 14.91 9.70
CA ILE A 85 13.14 14.81 11.15
C ILE A 85 14.53 14.80 11.79
N GLU A 86 14.78 15.76 12.69
CA GLU A 86 16.11 15.91 13.30
C GLU A 86 16.45 14.79 14.29
N GLU A 87 15.48 14.38 15.10
CA GLU A 87 15.66 13.35 16.11
C GLU A 87 15.67 11.93 15.51
N SER A 88 16.81 11.24 15.69
CA SER A 88 16.99 9.88 15.15
C SER A 88 15.94 8.89 15.68
N GLU A 89 15.60 8.97 16.94
CA GLU A 89 14.60 8.09 17.55
C GLU A 89 13.21 8.27 16.89
N ILE A 90 12.81 9.51 16.66
CA ILE A 90 11.53 9.81 15.99
C ILE A 90 11.57 9.35 14.52
N ARG A 91 12.68 9.55 13.81
CA ARG A 91 12.83 9.02 12.44
C ARG A 91 12.61 7.52 12.39
N GLN A 92 13.20 6.78 13.34
CA GLN A 92 13.05 5.31 13.40
C GLN A 92 11.60 4.91 13.64
N ILE A 93 10.90 5.57 14.55
CA ILE A 93 9.47 5.32 14.81
C ILE A 93 8.67 5.53 13.53
N PHE A 94 8.89 6.63 12.83
CA PHE A 94 8.17 6.95 11.59
C PHE A 94 8.46 5.95 10.47
N ARG A 95 9.71 5.51 10.31
CA ARG A 95 10.07 4.47 9.33
C ARG A 95 9.35 3.17 9.61
N LEU A 96 9.40 2.70 10.85
CA LEU A 96 8.76 1.45 11.25
C LEU A 96 7.25 1.51 11.07
N ARG A 97 6.64 2.64 11.42
CA ARG A 97 5.19 2.80 11.32
C ARG A 97 4.70 3.03 9.89
N TYR A 98 5.29 3.99 9.18
CA TYR A 98 4.75 4.48 7.92
C TYR A 98 5.36 3.86 6.67
N LEU A 99 6.61 3.44 6.71
CA LEU A 99 7.23 2.73 5.57
C LEU A 99 7.10 1.22 5.69
N GLU A 100 7.32 0.65 6.88
CA GLU A 100 7.25 -0.79 7.09
C GLU A 100 5.88 -1.29 7.56
N GLY A 101 4.99 -0.40 7.97
CA GLY A 101 3.62 -0.74 8.35
C GLY A 101 3.49 -1.55 9.64
N LYS A 102 4.43 -1.39 10.56
CA LYS A 102 4.43 -2.15 11.82
C LYS A 102 3.41 -1.62 12.82
N THR A 103 2.90 -2.51 13.67
CA THR A 103 2.04 -2.14 14.78
C THR A 103 2.85 -1.42 15.87
N TRP A 104 2.19 -0.65 16.71
CA TRP A 104 2.86 0.04 17.80
C TRP A 104 3.58 -0.92 18.75
N ARG A 105 3.00 -2.10 18.99
CA ARG A 105 3.65 -3.15 19.78
C ARG A 105 4.93 -3.67 19.13
N GLN A 106 4.90 -3.91 17.83
CA GLN A 106 6.09 -4.32 17.07
C GLN A 106 7.18 -3.26 17.09
N ILE A 107 6.80 -1.99 16.99
CA ILE A 107 7.73 -0.85 17.06
C ILE A 107 8.41 -0.80 18.43
N ALA A 108 7.63 -0.92 19.50
CA ALA A 108 8.18 -0.95 20.87
C ALA A 108 9.16 -2.11 21.04
N PHE A 109 8.82 -3.28 20.56
CA PHE A 109 9.68 -4.46 20.62
C PHE A 109 11.01 -4.25 19.90
N GLU A 110 10.97 -3.71 18.68
CA GLU A 110 12.20 -3.46 17.91
C GLU A 110 13.08 -2.38 18.51
N MET A 111 12.48 -1.34 19.08
CA MET A 111 13.24 -0.22 19.63
C MET A 111 13.74 -0.44 21.05
N THR A 112 12.98 -1.13 21.89
CA THR A 112 13.29 -1.29 23.32
C THR A 112 13.30 -2.75 23.80
N GLY A 113 12.80 -3.67 23.00
CA GLY A 113 12.67 -5.09 23.37
C GLY A 113 11.43 -5.43 24.19
N ALA A 114 10.60 -4.47 24.57
CA ALA A 114 9.41 -4.68 25.39
C ALA A 114 8.42 -3.51 25.26
N GLY A 115 7.24 -3.69 25.80
CA GLY A 115 6.20 -2.66 25.87
C GLY A 115 5.08 -2.83 24.86
N ASP A 116 4.03 -2.03 25.02
CA ASP A 116 2.82 -2.08 24.18
C ASP A 116 2.84 -1.04 23.05
N GLY A 117 3.84 -0.16 23.01
CA GLY A 117 3.97 0.88 22.00
C GLY A 117 3.34 2.23 22.37
N SER A 118 2.76 2.36 23.55
CA SER A 118 2.12 3.61 23.97
C SER A 118 3.11 4.76 24.06
N THR A 119 4.34 4.52 24.48
CA THR A 119 5.40 5.53 24.56
C THR A 119 5.76 6.03 23.17
N GLN A 120 6.00 5.13 22.23
CA GLN A 120 6.33 5.46 20.84
C GLN A 120 5.17 6.16 20.13
N TYR A 121 3.95 5.72 20.39
CA TYR A 121 2.74 6.37 19.87
C TYR A 121 2.65 7.83 20.34
N LYS A 122 2.87 8.08 21.64
CA LYS A 122 2.84 9.43 22.20
C LYS A 122 3.93 10.32 21.62
N GLN A 123 5.15 9.81 21.49
CA GLN A 123 6.28 10.55 20.89
C GLN A 123 5.95 10.94 19.45
N HIS A 124 5.40 10.06 18.67
CA HIS A 124 4.97 10.29 17.30
C HIS A 124 3.86 11.35 17.22
N LYS A 125 2.83 11.23 18.06
CA LYS A 125 1.73 12.22 18.10
C LYS A 125 2.21 13.60 18.51
N GLU A 126 3.08 13.67 19.49
CA GLU A 126 3.64 14.93 19.96
C GLU A 126 4.46 15.61 18.88
N TYR A 127 5.27 14.85 18.15
CA TYR A 127 6.04 15.37 17.01
C TYR A 127 5.11 15.97 15.93
N LEU A 128 4.05 15.25 15.55
CA LEU A 128 3.09 15.74 14.56
C LEU A 128 2.39 17.02 15.01
N ARG A 129 2.03 17.11 16.29
CA ARG A 129 1.43 18.33 16.86
C ARG A 129 2.39 19.52 16.81
N LYS A 130 3.64 19.29 17.15
CA LYS A 130 4.70 20.30 17.11
C LYS A 130 4.88 20.82 15.68
N ARG A 131 4.99 19.94 14.72
CA ARG A 131 5.14 20.32 13.30
C ARG A 131 3.91 21.09 12.79
N ARG A 132 2.72 20.71 13.19
CA ARG A 132 1.49 21.42 12.84
C ARG A 132 1.47 22.84 13.41
N ARG A 133 1.91 23.02 14.65
CA ARG A 133 2.02 24.35 15.27
C ARG A 133 3.04 25.23 14.55
N GLU A 134 4.18 24.69 14.19
CA GLU A 134 5.22 25.40 13.43
C GLU A 134 4.71 25.84 12.05
N ALA A 135 3.99 24.96 11.35
CA ALA A 135 3.38 25.27 10.05
C ALA A 135 2.37 26.42 10.16
N LYS A 136 1.55 26.44 11.21
CA LYS A 136 0.58 27.52 11.46
C LYS A 136 1.27 28.86 11.77
N LYS A 137 2.38 28.84 12.49
CA LYS A 137 3.15 30.05 12.79
C LYS A 137 3.86 30.61 11.56
N ALA A 138 4.26 29.75 10.61
CA ALA A 138 4.92 30.16 9.38
C ALA A 138 3.96 30.73 8.34
N SER A 139 2.67 30.48 8.48
CA SER A 139 1.63 31.02 7.60
C SER A 139 0.97 32.23 8.28
#